data_3d21b76dfa0a879514a84eee2a74d900
#
_entry.id   3d21b76dfa0a879514a84eee2a74d900
#
_cell.length_a   1.000
_cell.length_b   1.000
_cell.length_c   1.000
_cell.angle_alpha   90.00
_cell.angle_beta   90.00
_cell.angle_gamma   90.00
#
_symmetry.space_group_name_H-M   'P 1'
#
loop_
_entity.id
_entity.type
_entity.pdbx_description
1 polymer ?
#
loop_
_entity_poly.entity_id
_entity_poly.type
_entity_poly.pdbx_seq_one_letter_code
_entity_poly.pdbx_strand_id
1 'polypeptide(L)' 'MGEAFVIMTTKRYKVGDHVSWNSEAGRVRGTITRVVTSHIQFKGYTVHASADEPQYEIKSDHTDHIAMHKGSALRKLSH' A
#
# COMPACT_ATOMS: atom_id res chain seq x y z
N MET A 1 -9.49 -26.26 4.25
CA MET A 1 -9.48 -26.16 3.31
C MET A 1 -9.64 -24.97 2.58
N GLY A 2 -10.56 -24.64 2.15
CA GLY A 2 -10.64 -23.55 1.29
C GLY A 2 -10.27 -22.25 1.87
N GLU A 3 -10.31 -22.12 3.15
CA GLU A 3 -10.07 -20.86 3.70
C GLU A 3 -8.67 -20.41 3.56
N ALA A 4 -7.79 -21.28 3.40
CA ALA A 4 -6.41 -20.91 3.34
C ALA A 4 -6.12 -20.02 2.16
N PHE A 5 -6.84 -20.22 1.06
CA PHE A 5 -6.48 -19.44 0.04
C PHE A 5 -7.08 -18.11 0.07
N VAL A 6 -8.11 -17.89 0.70
CA VAL A 6 -8.65 -16.59 0.85
C VAL A 6 -7.63 -15.66 1.45
N ILE A 7 -6.90 -16.15 2.40
CA ILE A 7 -5.88 -15.34 3.03
C ILE A 7 -4.80 -14.98 2.07
N MET A 8 -4.46 -15.89 1.20
CA MET A 8 -3.36 -15.66 0.32
C MET A 8 -3.65 -14.64 -0.76
N THR A 9 -4.89 -14.35 -1.02
CA THR A 9 -5.21 -13.39 -2.04
C THR A 9 -5.23 -11.97 -1.54
N THR A 10 -5.09 -11.76 -0.23
CA THR A 10 -5.15 -10.44 0.36
C THR A 10 -3.84 -10.12 1.05
N LYS A 11 -3.19 -9.06 0.60
CA LYS A 11 -1.97 -8.61 1.24
C LYS A 11 -2.27 -7.43 2.11
N ARG A 12 -1.96 -7.56 3.37
CA ARG A 12 -2.24 -6.53 4.34
C ARG A 12 -0.95 -6.06 5.00
N TYR A 13 -0.85 -4.75 5.14
CA TYR A 13 0.32 -4.12 5.71
C TYR A 13 -0.12 -3.19 6.82
N LYS A 14 0.80 -2.67 7.58
CA LYS A 14 0.50 -1.77 8.67
C LYS A 14 1.46 -0.60 8.65
N VAL A 15 1.11 0.44 9.38
CA VAL A 15 1.96 1.63 9.49
C VAL A 15 3.33 1.18 10.01
N GLY A 16 4.36 1.67 9.36
CA GLY A 16 5.73 1.32 9.69
C GLY A 16 6.31 0.23 8.84
N ASP A 17 5.47 -0.52 8.09
CA ASP A 17 5.99 -1.55 7.22
C ASP A 17 6.79 -0.94 6.08
N HIS A 18 7.90 -1.58 5.73
CA HIS A 18 8.76 -1.14 4.64
C HIS A 18 8.40 -1.95 3.41
N VAL A 19 8.08 -1.28 2.33
CA VAL A 19 7.55 -1.92 1.14
C VAL A 19 8.22 -1.37 -0.12
N SER A 20 8.00 -2.04 -1.24
CA SER A 20 8.45 -1.55 -2.53
C SER A 20 7.33 -1.71 -3.54
N TRP A 21 7.41 -0.95 -4.61
CA TRP A 21 6.48 -1.05 -5.72
C TRP A 21 7.18 -0.60 -7.00
N ASN A 22 6.59 -0.95 -8.14
CA ASN A 22 7.14 -0.55 -9.41
C ASN A 22 6.47 0.74 -9.86
N SER A 23 7.26 1.68 -10.33
CA SER A 23 6.75 2.91 -10.91
C SER A 23 7.33 3.05 -12.30
N GLU A 24 6.94 4.09 -13.01
CA GLU A 24 7.50 4.34 -14.32
C GLU A 24 9.00 4.58 -14.25
N ALA A 25 9.47 5.07 -13.14
CA ALA A 25 10.89 5.33 -12.94
C ALA A 25 11.66 4.12 -12.41
N GLY A 26 10.98 2.98 -12.23
CA GLY A 26 11.61 1.77 -11.71
C GLY A 26 11.08 1.41 -10.35
N ARG A 27 11.82 0.58 -9.64
CA ARG A 27 11.38 0.14 -8.33
C ARG A 27 11.63 1.20 -7.27
N VAL A 28 10.61 1.46 -6.49
CA VAL A 28 10.68 2.47 -5.42
C VAL A 28 10.44 1.79 -4.08
N ARG A 29 11.09 2.26 -3.03
CA ARG A 29 10.90 1.76 -1.68
C ARG A 29 10.37 2.87 -0.80
N GLY A 30 9.58 2.48 0.18
CA GLY A 30 9.03 3.45 1.10
C GLY A 30 8.45 2.81 2.35
N THR A 31 7.96 3.63 3.24
CA THR A 31 7.41 3.19 4.51
C THR A 31 5.94 3.59 4.57
N ILE A 32 5.11 2.66 5.00
CA ILE A 32 3.68 2.91 5.11
C ILE A 32 3.42 3.89 6.25
N THR A 33 2.73 4.97 5.94
CA THR A 33 2.43 6.00 6.90
C THR A 33 0.96 6.01 7.32
N ARG A 34 0.09 5.37 6.54
CA ARG A 34 -1.33 5.33 6.88
C ARG A 34 -2.01 4.20 6.13
N VAL A 35 -2.92 3.51 6.78
CA VAL A 35 -3.75 2.50 6.16
C VAL A 35 -5.12 3.14 5.93
N VAL A 36 -5.57 3.16 4.69
CA VAL A 36 -6.81 3.81 4.30
C VAL A 36 -7.85 2.75 4.01
N THR A 37 -8.94 2.75 4.76
CA THR A 37 -9.98 1.74 4.64
C THR A 37 -11.34 2.34 4.24
N SER A 38 -11.36 3.60 3.87
CA SER A 38 -12.59 4.23 3.40
C SER A 38 -12.20 5.24 2.33
N HIS A 39 -13.19 5.77 1.63
CA HIS A 39 -12.91 6.73 0.57
C HIS A 39 -12.38 8.02 1.17
N ILE A 40 -11.30 8.54 0.62
CA ILE A 40 -10.73 9.81 1.07
C ILE A 40 -10.27 10.62 -0.12
N GLN A 41 -10.04 11.90 0.11
CA GLN A 41 -9.45 12.77 -0.90
C GLN A 41 -7.93 12.73 -0.72
N PHE A 42 -7.21 12.59 -1.82
CA PHE A 42 -5.76 12.55 -1.77
C PHE A 42 -5.22 13.26 -3.02
N LYS A 43 -4.52 14.35 -2.83
CA LYS A 43 -3.91 15.12 -3.91
C LYS A 43 -4.89 15.44 -5.02
N GLY A 44 -6.09 15.85 -4.63
CA GLY A 44 -7.09 16.33 -5.58
C GLY A 44 -7.94 15.25 -6.22
N TYR A 45 -7.80 14.01 -5.83
CA TYR A 45 -8.68 12.97 -6.37
C TYR A 45 -9.17 12.07 -5.24
N THR A 46 -10.20 11.30 -5.53
CA THR A 46 -10.79 10.42 -4.53
C THR A 46 -10.11 9.05 -4.59
N VAL A 47 -9.63 8.62 -3.44
CA VAL A 47 -9.07 7.28 -3.30
C VAL A 47 -10.22 6.38 -2.86
N HIS A 48 -10.47 5.31 -3.58
CA HIS A 48 -11.52 4.37 -3.25
C HIS A 48 -10.92 3.18 -2.50
N ALA A 49 -11.26 3.07 -1.24
CA ALA A 49 -10.73 2.01 -0.40
C ALA A 49 -11.83 1.48 0.51
N SER A 50 -11.65 0.29 1.04
CA SER A 50 -12.58 -0.31 1.98
C SER A 50 -11.79 -1.19 2.93
N ALA A 51 -12.47 -1.70 3.96
CA ALA A 51 -11.80 -2.60 4.90
C ALA A 51 -11.34 -3.88 4.20
N ASP A 52 -12.06 -4.30 3.16
CA ASP A 52 -11.70 -5.51 2.42
C ASP A 52 -10.58 -5.24 1.42
N GLU A 53 -10.50 -4.02 0.91
CA GLU A 53 -9.46 -3.63 -0.04
C GLU A 53 -8.87 -2.31 0.39
N PRO A 54 -8.03 -2.32 1.40
CA PRO A 54 -7.43 -1.08 1.86
C PRO A 54 -6.39 -0.57 0.88
N GLN A 55 -6.14 0.72 0.94
CA GLN A 55 -5.03 1.30 0.24
C GLN A 55 -4.04 1.85 1.26
N TYR A 56 -2.83 2.03 0.83
CA TYR A 56 -1.74 2.38 1.75
C TYR A 56 -1.07 3.65 1.27
N GLU A 57 -0.94 4.60 2.20
CA GLU A 57 -0.19 5.80 1.95
C GLU A 57 1.26 5.52 2.33
N ILE A 58 2.17 5.80 1.43
CA ILE A 58 3.56 5.41 1.59
C ILE A 58 4.45 6.61 1.31
N LYS A 59 5.41 6.84 2.20
CA LYS A 59 6.40 7.88 1.98
C LYS A 59 7.65 7.25 1.41
N SER A 60 8.13 7.78 0.29
CA SER A 60 9.33 7.27 -0.34
C SER A 60 10.53 7.40 0.60
N ASP A 61 11.43 6.42 0.56
CA ASP A 61 12.62 6.46 1.39
C ASP A 61 13.61 7.52 0.93
N HIS A 62 13.60 7.86 -0.34
CA HIS A 62 14.63 8.73 -0.90
C HIS A 62 14.17 10.16 -1.14
N THR A 63 12.89 10.41 -1.12
CA THR A 63 12.36 11.74 -1.38
C THR A 63 11.18 11.99 -0.46
N ASP A 64 10.58 13.18 -0.55
CA ASP A 64 9.39 13.47 0.22
C ASP A 64 8.13 13.06 -0.51
N HIS A 65 8.27 12.33 -1.59
CA HIS A 65 7.13 11.91 -2.38
C HIS A 65 6.22 10.95 -1.59
N ILE A 66 4.93 11.19 -1.68
CA ILE A 66 3.93 10.34 -1.03
C ILE A 66 3.12 9.65 -2.11
N ALA A 67 2.96 8.35 -2.00
CA ALA A 67 2.21 7.55 -2.94
C ALA A 67 1.05 6.86 -2.26
N MET A 68 0.07 6.42 -3.04
CA MET A 68 -1.09 5.69 -2.53
C MET A 68 -1.28 4.48 -3.43
N HIS A 69 -1.20 3.29 -2.85
CA HIS A 69 -1.31 2.05 -3.62
C HIS A 69 -2.13 1.00 -2.89
N LYS A 70 -2.75 0.12 -3.66
CA LYS A 70 -3.40 -1.04 -3.10
C LYS A 70 -2.36 -2.03 -2.64
N GLY A 71 -2.73 -2.90 -1.71
CA GLY A 71 -1.80 -3.90 -1.21
C GLY A 71 -1.25 -4.81 -2.29
N SER A 72 -2.06 -5.11 -3.32
CA SER A 72 -1.61 -5.99 -4.39
C SER A 72 -0.48 -5.39 -5.23
N ALA A 73 -0.31 -4.08 -5.18
CA ALA A 73 0.77 -3.42 -5.91
C ALA A 73 2.07 -3.35 -5.10
N LEU A 74 2.04 -3.77 -3.86
CA LEU A 74 3.17 -3.63 -2.95
C LEU A 74 3.83 -4.96 -2.68
N ARG A 75 5.11 -4.89 -2.31
CA ARG A 75 5.85 -6.05 -1.88
C ARG A 75 6.53 -5.69 -0.57
N LYS A 76 6.36 -6.51 0.45
CA LYS A 76 6.95 -6.22 1.75
C LYS A 76 8.44 -6.52 1.72
N LEU A 77 9.22 -5.62 2.28
CA LEU A 77 10.65 -5.81 2.40
C LEU A 77 10.93 -6.42 3.77
N SER A 78 12.02 -7.16 3.85
CA SER A 78 12.34 -7.92 5.05
C SER A 78 12.71 -7.05 6.23
N HIS A 79 12.97 -5.80 6.01
CA HIS A 79 13.38 -4.94 7.12
C HIS A 79 13.27 -3.49 6.77
#